data_371f13eb75a58eec0c3ba440bb9d6305
#
_entry.id   371f13eb75a58eec0c3ba440bb9d6305
#
_cell.length_a   1.000
_cell.length_b   1.000
_cell.length_c   1.000
_cell.angle_alpha   90.00
_cell.angle_beta   90.00
_cell.angle_gamma   90.00
#
_symmetry.space_group_name_H-M   'P 1'
#
loop_
_entity.id
_entity.type
_entity.pdbx_description
1 polymer ?
#
loop_
_entity_poly.entity_id
_entity_poly.type
_entity_poly.pdbx_seq_one_letter_code
_entity_poly.pdbx_strand_id
1 'polypeptide(L)'
;MTGSQLTAREVAIRCVRMMGEGGPATFEALIHPDAVNRESRAEPPAARGRGPQAFYASALWLRAAYSGLRWTIDEVVTEGDLVVLHTTMSARHTGTFVTYDENARPFGAFPATGKTFSVTQTHWCRIADGRLIEHWANRDDLGQAVQLGWIPPTPWYVLRMRLAAVRARPTRADRNEPS
;
A
#
# COMPACT_ATOMS: atom_id res chain seq x y z
N MET A 1 13.03 11.38 -32.17
CA MET A 1 13.00 10.03 -31.58
C MET A 1 11.70 9.94 -30.77
N THR A 2 10.64 9.41 -31.37
CA THR A 2 9.35 9.19 -30.70
C THR A 2 9.55 8.07 -29.68
N GLY A 3 9.65 8.43 -28.40
CA GLY A 3 9.62 7.45 -27.31
C GLY A 3 8.31 6.68 -27.41
N SER A 4 8.37 5.36 -27.51
CA SER A 4 7.18 4.49 -27.54
C SER A 4 6.34 4.77 -26.29
N GLN A 5 5.12 5.24 -26.47
CA GLN A 5 4.19 5.45 -25.37
C GLN A 5 3.88 4.09 -24.73
N LEU A 6 3.93 4.03 -23.37
CA LEU A 6 3.63 2.80 -22.64
C LEU A 6 2.19 2.35 -22.90
N THR A 7 1.99 1.06 -23.07
CA THR A 7 0.66 0.46 -23.11
C THR A 7 0.00 0.52 -21.74
N ALA A 8 -1.33 0.45 -21.66
CA ALA A 8 -2.07 0.40 -20.41
C ALA A 8 -1.56 -0.74 -19.49
N ARG A 9 -1.27 -1.92 -20.08
CA ARG A 9 -0.67 -3.06 -19.39
C ARG A 9 0.68 -2.71 -18.73
N GLU A 10 1.57 -2.06 -19.48
CA GLU A 10 2.90 -1.69 -18.96
C GLU A 10 2.82 -0.64 -17.85
N VAL A 11 1.91 0.34 -17.98
CA VAL A 11 1.66 1.34 -16.93
C VAL A 11 1.18 0.65 -15.65
N ALA A 12 0.18 -0.23 -15.72
CA ALA A 12 -0.35 -0.94 -14.56
C ALA A 12 0.72 -1.79 -13.85
N ILE A 13 1.52 -2.56 -14.61
CA ILE A 13 2.63 -3.35 -14.06
C ILE A 13 3.65 -2.46 -13.33
N ARG A 14 4.02 -1.33 -13.94
CA ARG A 14 4.95 -0.39 -13.32
C ARG A 14 4.37 0.25 -12.06
N CYS A 15 3.07 0.58 -12.05
CA CYS A 15 2.37 1.15 -10.90
C CYS A 15 2.39 0.20 -9.69
N VAL A 16 2.18 -1.10 -9.88
CA VAL A 16 2.27 -2.07 -8.78
C VAL A 16 3.72 -2.22 -8.31
N ARG A 17 4.68 -2.38 -9.22
CA ARG A 17 6.10 -2.57 -8.85
C ARG A 17 6.73 -1.37 -8.16
N MET A 18 6.38 -0.14 -8.57
CA MET A 18 6.95 1.07 -7.95
C MET A 18 6.57 1.25 -6.48
N MET A 19 5.51 0.56 -6.00
CA MET A 19 5.15 0.57 -4.58
C MET A 19 6.28 0.01 -3.70
N GLY A 20 7.11 -0.91 -4.22
CA GLY A 20 8.27 -1.46 -3.51
C GLY A 20 9.47 -0.50 -3.44
N GLU A 21 9.77 0.24 -4.50
CA GLU A 21 11.06 0.96 -4.61
C GLU A 21 11.01 2.30 -5.36
N GLY A 22 9.88 2.66 -6.00
CA GLY A 22 9.76 3.90 -6.77
C GLY A 22 9.98 5.17 -5.92
N GLY A 23 10.68 6.16 -6.47
CA GLY A 23 10.80 7.49 -5.89
C GLY A 23 9.69 8.43 -6.33
N PRO A 24 9.58 9.67 -5.76
CA PRO A 24 8.52 10.63 -6.09
C PRO A 24 8.34 10.87 -7.59
N ALA A 25 9.43 11.04 -8.34
CA ALA A 25 9.38 11.28 -9.79
C ALA A 25 8.73 10.11 -10.57
N THR A 26 8.86 8.88 -10.08
CA THR A 26 8.21 7.71 -10.70
C THR A 26 6.70 7.77 -10.52
N PHE A 27 6.24 8.20 -9.33
CA PHE A 27 4.81 8.38 -9.04
C PHE A 27 4.24 9.54 -9.89
N GLU A 28 4.93 10.67 -9.99
CA GLU A 28 4.52 11.81 -10.84
C GLU A 28 4.39 11.40 -12.31
N ALA A 29 5.24 10.51 -12.80
CA ALA A 29 5.22 10.06 -14.19
C ALA A 29 4.07 9.08 -14.48
N LEU A 30 3.69 8.22 -13.53
CA LEU A 30 2.78 7.09 -13.76
C LEU A 30 1.38 7.28 -13.16
N ILE A 31 1.21 8.16 -12.19
CA ILE A 31 -0.08 8.41 -11.52
C ILE A 31 -0.70 9.70 -12.07
N HIS A 32 -1.97 9.63 -12.44
CA HIS A 32 -2.73 10.81 -12.86
C HIS A 32 -2.93 11.76 -11.68
N PRO A 33 -2.92 13.10 -11.85
CA PRO A 33 -3.12 14.06 -10.76
C PRO A 33 -4.42 13.84 -9.98
N ASP A 34 -5.48 13.39 -10.64
CA ASP A 34 -6.78 13.11 -10.03
C ASP A 34 -6.97 11.64 -9.62
N ALA A 35 -5.89 10.83 -9.64
CA ALA A 35 -5.98 9.40 -9.36
C ALA A 35 -6.54 9.12 -7.96
N VAL A 36 -7.37 8.08 -7.85
CA VAL A 36 -8.01 7.62 -6.62
C VAL A 36 -7.57 6.21 -6.28
N ASN A 37 -7.13 6.00 -5.03
CA ASN A 37 -6.95 4.69 -4.44
C ASN A 37 -8.17 4.37 -3.55
N ARG A 38 -9.02 3.41 -3.96
CA ARG A 38 -10.20 3.00 -3.20
C ARG A 38 -9.86 2.26 -1.91
N GLU A 39 -8.62 1.74 -1.80
CA GLU A 39 -8.13 0.97 -0.65
C GLU A 39 -7.62 1.87 0.50
N SER A 40 -7.54 3.18 0.29
CA SER A 40 -6.88 4.12 1.21
C SER A 40 -7.56 4.31 2.58
N ARG A 41 -8.74 3.72 2.81
CA ARG A 41 -9.50 3.86 4.07
C ARG A 41 -8.75 3.37 5.31
N ALA A 42 -7.94 2.32 5.18
CA ALA A 42 -7.14 1.76 6.28
C ALA A 42 -5.71 2.33 6.33
N GLU A 43 -5.39 3.30 5.48
CA GLU A 43 -4.08 3.91 5.29
C GLU A 43 -3.95 5.24 6.05
N PRO A 44 -2.73 5.78 6.22
CA PRO A 44 -2.53 7.05 6.92
C PRO A 44 -3.22 8.24 6.20
N PRO A 45 -3.48 9.36 6.91
CA PRO A 45 -4.15 10.53 6.34
C PRO A 45 -3.54 11.01 5.02
N ALA A 46 -2.20 11.06 4.93
CA ALA A 46 -1.48 11.50 3.73
C ALA A 46 -1.75 10.64 2.49
N ALA A 47 -2.16 9.37 2.66
CA ALA A 47 -2.46 8.44 1.58
C ALA A 47 -3.92 8.53 1.07
N ARG A 48 -4.80 9.26 1.76
CA ARG A 48 -6.24 9.32 1.47
C ARG A 48 -6.62 10.39 0.45
N GLY A 49 -5.66 11.18 0.01
CA GLY A 49 -5.85 12.19 -1.02
C GLY A 49 -5.96 11.61 -2.42
N ARG A 50 -5.71 12.47 -3.39
CA ARG A 50 -5.66 12.12 -4.81
C ARG A 50 -4.25 12.30 -5.35
N GLY A 51 -3.97 11.65 -6.47
CA GLY A 51 -2.78 11.88 -7.26
C GLY A 51 -1.49 11.26 -6.72
N PRO A 52 -0.36 11.63 -7.31
CA PRO A 52 0.95 10.99 -7.07
C PRO A 52 1.38 10.99 -5.60
N GLN A 53 1.16 12.10 -4.88
CA GLN A 53 1.60 12.26 -3.50
C GLN A 53 0.86 11.29 -2.56
N ALA A 54 -0.45 11.07 -2.77
CA ALA A 54 -1.24 10.14 -1.98
C ALA A 54 -0.77 8.69 -2.19
N PHE A 55 -0.55 8.30 -3.45
CA PHE A 55 -0.02 6.97 -3.78
C PHE A 55 1.40 6.77 -3.25
N TYR A 56 2.24 7.80 -3.31
CA TYR A 56 3.59 7.73 -2.73
C TYR A 56 3.55 7.60 -1.20
N ALA A 57 2.63 8.28 -0.52
CA ALA A 57 2.41 8.12 0.92
C ALA A 57 1.98 6.70 1.29
N SER A 58 1.11 6.06 0.48
CA SER A 58 0.79 4.62 0.62
C SER A 58 2.04 3.74 0.51
N ALA A 59 2.90 4.00 -0.48
CA ALA A 59 4.14 3.25 -0.66
C ALA A 59 5.09 3.42 0.54
N LEU A 60 5.26 4.62 1.05
CA LEU A 60 6.10 4.89 2.22
C LEU A 60 5.57 4.20 3.47
N TRP A 61 4.25 4.18 3.67
CA TRP A 61 3.60 3.48 4.77
C TRP A 61 3.88 1.97 4.73
N LEU A 62 3.75 1.34 3.56
CA LEU A 62 4.08 -0.07 3.38
C LEU A 62 5.58 -0.34 3.63
N ARG A 63 6.46 0.48 3.06
CA ARG A 63 7.92 0.34 3.20
C ARG A 63 8.41 0.56 4.63
N ALA A 64 7.72 1.37 5.42
CA ALA A 64 8.03 1.56 6.84
C ALA A 64 7.79 0.29 7.66
N ALA A 65 6.81 -0.54 7.26
CA ALA A 65 6.48 -1.79 7.93
C ALA A 65 7.25 -3.01 7.36
N TYR A 66 7.56 -2.98 6.05
CA TYR A 66 8.05 -4.15 5.34
C TYR A 66 9.35 -3.88 4.59
N SER A 67 10.38 -4.67 4.83
CA SER A 67 11.62 -4.66 4.03
C SER A 67 11.55 -5.70 2.91
N GLY A 68 12.25 -5.42 1.79
CA GLY A 68 12.26 -6.29 0.62
C GLY A 68 10.88 -6.48 -0.03
N LEU A 69 10.04 -5.44 0.07
CA LEU A 69 8.69 -5.42 -0.49
C LEU A 69 8.73 -5.52 -2.02
N ARG A 70 8.06 -6.52 -2.57
CA ARG A 70 8.03 -6.75 -4.02
C ARG A 70 6.76 -7.47 -4.45
N TRP A 71 6.40 -7.29 -5.72
CA TRP A 71 5.31 -7.98 -6.39
C TRP A 71 5.84 -8.76 -7.59
N THR A 72 5.58 -10.06 -7.61
CA THR A 72 5.64 -10.88 -8.81
C THR A 72 4.31 -10.70 -9.54
N ILE A 73 4.36 -10.47 -10.85
CA ILE A 73 3.16 -10.39 -11.67
C ILE A 73 2.93 -11.79 -12.23
N ASP A 74 1.86 -12.44 -11.80
CA ASP A 74 1.57 -13.82 -12.17
C ASP A 74 0.72 -13.85 -13.44
N GLU A 75 -0.37 -13.05 -13.49
CA GLU A 75 -1.27 -12.95 -14.64
C GLU A 75 -1.72 -11.51 -14.89
N VAL A 76 -1.99 -11.16 -16.15
CA VAL A 76 -2.51 -9.84 -16.52
C VAL A 76 -3.59 -9.98 -17.58
N VAL A 77 -4.75 -9.42 -17.29
CA VAL A 77 -5.88 -9.29 -18.23
C VAL A 77 -6.10 -7.81 -18.52
N THR A 78 -6.38 -7.48 -19.78
CA THR A 78 -6.64 -6.08 -20.19
C THR A 78 -7.91 -6.05 -21.02
N GLU A 79 -8.83 -5.15 -20.67
CA GLU A 79 -10.04 -4.86 -21.42
C GLU A 79 -10.24 -3.34 -21.50
N GLY A 80 -10.02 -2.79 -22.69
CA GLY A 80 -10.06 -1.33 -22.89
C GLY A 80 -9.04 -0.58 -22.03
N ASP A 81 -9.54 0.28 -21.15
CA ASP A 81 -8.75 1.06 -20.20
C ASP A 81 -8.49 0.35 -18.86
N LEU A 82 -9.13 -0.81 -18.65
CA LEU A 82 -9.04 -1.59 -17.42
C LEU A 82 -7.98 -2.68 -17.54
N VAL A 83 -7.05 -2.70 -16.59
CA VAL A 83 -6.02 -3.73 -16.46
C VAL A 83 -6.16 -4.41 -15.12
N VAL A 84 -6.26 -5.74 -15.13
CA VAL A 84 -6.32 -6.58 -13.92
C VAL A 84 -5.02 -7.36 -13.82
N LEU A 85 -4.35 -7.25 -12.66
CA LEU A 85 -3.11 -7.98 -12.38
C LEU A 85 -3.34 -8.93 -11.20
N HIS A 86 -3.17 -10.22 -11.44
CA HIS A 86 -3.01 -11.18 -10.36
C HIS A 86 -1.53 -11.24 -9.98
N THR A 87 -1.22 -11.09 -8.71
CA THR A 87 0.15 -10.88 -8.24
C THR A 87 0.43 -11.66 -6.97
N THR A 88 1.70 -11.95 -6.73
CA THR A 88 2.19 -12.44 -5.44
C THR A 88 3.02 -11.34 -4.77
N MET A 89 2.49 -10.77 -3.67
CA MET A 89 3.21 -9.83 -2.80
C MET A 89 4.06 -10.59 -1.80
N SER A 90 5.32 -10.21 -1.66
CA SER A 90 6.21 -10.80 -0.66
C SER A 90 7.10 -9.75 -0.01
N ALA A 91 7.37 -9.95 1.30
CA ALA A 91 8.21 -9.07 2.09
C ALA A 91 8.60 -9.69 3.44
N ARG A 92 9.41 -8.98 4.22
CA ARG A 92 9.70 -9.28 5.62
C ARG A 92 9.15 -8.16 6.51
N HIS A 93 8.43 -8.51 7.57
CA HIS A 93 7.86 -7.57 8.54
C HIS A 93 8.91 -7.08 9.52
N THR A 94 9.45 -5.88 9.30
CA THR A 94 10.60 -5.32 10.02
C THR A 94 10.28 -4.02 10.76
N GLY A 95 9.16 -3.37 10.46
CA GLY A 95 8.66 -2.18 11.14
C GLY A 95 7.27 -2.39 11.73
N THR A 96 6.74 -1.43 12.45
CA THR A 96 5.35 -1.50 12.93
C THR A 96 4.37 -1.18 11.80
N PHE A 97 3.47 -2.12 11.50
CA PHE A 97 2.37 -1.88 10.57
C PHE A 97 1.19 -1.24 11.32
N VAL A 98 0.85 -0.02 10.98
CA VAL A 98 -0.24 0.74 11.62
C VAL A 98 -1.42 0.82 10.66
N THR A 99 -2.62 0.44 11.13
CA THR A 99 -3.88 0.63 10.42
C THR A 99 -4.65 1.80 10.99
N TYR A 100 -5.52 2.40 10.20
CA TYR A 100 -6.27 3.60 10.56
C TYR A 100 -7.77 3.36 10.40
N ASP A 101 -8.57 4.00 11.26
CA ASP A 101 -10.03 4.00 11.16
C ASP A 101 -10.52 4.99 10.06
N GLU A 102 -11.83 5.06 9.87
CA GLU A 102 -12.46 5.97 8.90
C GLU A 102 -12.16 7.47 9.15
N ASN A 103 -11.86 7.83 10.40
CA ASN A 103 -11.50 9.20 10.81
C ASN A 103 -9.99 9.44 10.74
N ALA A 104 -9.22 8.58 10.08
CA ALA A 104 -7.77 8.64 9.95
C ALA A 104 -7.01 8.58 11.29
N ARG A 105 -7.60 7.98 12.34
CA ARG A 105 -6.95 7.74 13.63
C ARG A 105 -6.33 6.36 13.65
N PRO A 106 -5.14 6.18 14.26
CA PRO A 106 -4.57 4.85 14.44
C PRO A 106 -5.55 3.92 15.16
N PHE A 107 -5.92 2.83 14.48
CA PHE A 107 -6.89 1.83 14.97
C PHE A 107 -6.18 0.57 15.47
N GLY A 108 -5.17 0.11 14.73
CA GLY A 108 -4.37 -1.06 15.09
C GLY A 108 -2.87 -0.80 14.85
N ALA A 109 -2.03 -1.45 15.64
CA ALA A 109 -0.59 -1.42 15.45
C ALA A 109 -0.01 -2.82 15.65
N PHE A 110 0.63 -3.35 14.62
CA PHE A 110 1.23 -4.67 14.59
C PHE A 110 2.75 -4.53 14.63
N PRO A 111 3.38 -4.75 15.79
CA PRO A 111 4.83 -4.65 15.94
C PRO A 111 5.55 -5.65 15.04
N ALA A 112 6.75 -5.27 14.58
CA ALA A 112 7.61 -6.12 13.78
C ALA A 112 7.76 -7.53 14.36
N THR A 113 7.51 -8.55 13.54
CA THR A 113 7.66 -9.95 13.91
C THR A 113 8.95 -10.56 13.39
N GLY A 114 9.61 -9.91 12.43
CA GLY A 114 10.78 -10.41 11.71
C GLY A 114 10.47 -11.56 10.74
N LYS A 115 9.20 -11.97 10.62
CA LYS A 115 8.76 -13.04 9.72
C LYS A 115 8.63 -12.54 8.28
N THR A 116 8.74 -13.46 7.34
CA THR A 116 8.44 -13.23 5.92
C THR A 116 7.01 -13.68 5.62
N PHE A 117 6.44 -13.14 4.56
CA PHE A 117 5.17 -13.58 4.01
C PHE A 117 5.21 -13.56 2.49
N SER A 118 4.30 -14.33 1.89
CA SER A 118 4.04 -14.37 0.46
C SER A 118 2.56 -14.66 0.27
N VAL A 119 1.81 -13.69 -0.29
CA VAL A 119 0.35 -13.75 -0.43
C VAL A 119 -0.09 -13.25 -1.79
N THR A 120 -1.19 -13.80 -2.28
CA THR A 120 -1.76 -13.37 -3.55
C THR A 120 -2.61 -12.11 -3.39
N GLN A 121 -2.61 -11.29 -4.44
CA GLN A 121 -3.43 -10.08 -4.54
C GLN A 121 -3.90 -9.92 -5.98
N THR A 122 -5.10 -9.38 -6.16
CA THR A 122 -5.59 -8.98 -7.48
C THR A 122 -5.80 -7.48 -7.48
N HIS A 123 -5.02 -6.78 -8.31
CA HIS A 123 -5.08 -5.33 -8.48
C HIS A 123 -5.86 -4.99 -9.74
N TRP A 124 -6.74 -4.01 -9.63
CA TRP A 124 -7.53 -3.45 -10.70
C TRP A 124 -7.07 -2.02 -10.95
N CYS A 125 -6.64 -1.73 -12.15
CA CYS A 125 -6.05 -0.48 -12.55
C CYS A 125 -6.81 0.09 -13.75
N ARG A 126 -7.38 1.27 -13.62
CA ARG A 126 -7.92 2.03 -14.76
C ARG A 126 -6.87 3.01 -15.24
N ILE A 127 -6.62 3.02 -16.53
CA ILE A 127 -5.59 3.85 -17.15
C ILE A 127 -6.25 4.91 -18.02
N ALA A 128 -5.90 6.17 -17.81
CA ALA A 128 -6.32 7.30 -18.63
C ALA A 128 -5.09 8.14 -18.98
N ASP A 129 -5.00 8.63 -20.21
CA ASP A 129 -3.90 9.48 -20.69
C ASP A 129 -2.49 8.91 -20.40
N GLY A 130 -2.36 7.57 -20.49
CA GLY A 130 -1.11 6.87 -20.20
C GLY A 130 -0.70 6.83 -18.72
N ARG A 131 -1.62 7.10 -17.78
CA ARG A 131 -1.40 7.12 -16.34
C ARG A 131 -2.51 6.37 -15.60
N LEU A 132 -2.19 5.85 -14.41
CA LEU A 132 -3.18 5.27 -13.51
C LEU A 132 -4.10 6.37 -12.96
N ILE A 133 -5.43 6.23 -13.18
CA ILE A 133 -6.44 7.15 -12.66
C ILE A 133 -7.28 6.54 -11.54
N GLU A 134 -7.38 5.23 -11.47
CA GLU A 134 -8.13 4.56 -10.42
C GLU A 134 -7.50 3.20 -10.08
N HIS A 135 -7.46 2.87 -8.79
CA HIS A 135 -6.94 1.62 -8.28
C HIS A 135 -7.83 1.05 -7.18
N TRP A 136 -8.03 -0.28 -7.21
CA TRP A 136 -8.56 -1.07 -6.10
C TRP A 136 -7.97 -2.47 -6.12
N ALA A 137 -8.12 -3.22 -5.02
CA ALA A 137 -7.53 -4.55 -4.91
C ALA A 137 -8.35 -5.51 -4.04
N ASN A 138 -8.25 -6.80 -4.36
CA ASN A 138 -8.62 -7.88 -3.47
C ASN A 138 -7.31 -8.51 -2.95
N ARG A 139 -7.19 -8.69 -1.63
CA ARG A 139 -5.95 -9.14 -0.98
C ARG A 139 -6.22 -10.28 -0.02
N ASP A 140 -5.28 -11.22 0.07
CA ASP A 140 -5.28 -12.25 1.10
C ASP A 140 -4.67 -11.71 2.42
N ASP A 141 -5.38 -10.75 3.03
CA ASP A 141 -4.97 -10.15 4.30
C ASP A 141 -5.00 -11.17 5.46
N LEU A 142 -5.88 -12.17 5.39
CA LEU A 142 -5.94 -13.25 6.38
C LEU A 142 -4.70 -14.15 6.29
N GLY A 143 -4.34 -14.60 5.09
CA GLY A 143 -3.13 -15.38 4.88
C GLY A 143 -1.87 -14.65 5.32
N GLN A 144 -1.79 -13.35 5.04
CA GLN A 144 -0.71 -12.49 5.54
C GLN A 144 -0.66 -12.46 7.07
N ALA A 145 -1.80 -12.24 7.73
CA ALA A 145 -1.90 -12.18 9.19
C ALA A 145 -1.47 -13.49 9.86
N VAL A 146 -1.86 -14.64 9.28
CA VAL A 146 -1.44 -15.98 9.76
C VAL A 146 0.06 -16.16 9.60
N GLN A 147 0.63 -15.87 8.43
CA GLN A 147 2.06 -16.04 8.16
C GLN A 147 2.90 -15.14 9.08
N LEU A 148 2.45 -13.91 9.35
CA LEU A 148 3.12 -12.98 10.24
C LEU A 148 2.89 -13.30 11.73
N GLY A 149 1.97 -14.21 12.07
CA GLY A 149 1.64 -14.59 13.44
C GLY A 149 0.83 -13.52 14.17
N TRP A 150 0.07 -12.73 13.44
CA TRP A 150 -0.90 -11.79 14.00
C TRP A 150 -2.17 -12.53 14.45
N ILE A 151 -2.49 -13.66 13.80
CA ILE A 151 -3.65 -14.50 14.07
C ILE A 151 -3.20 -15.97 14.14
N PRO A 152 -3.60 -16.73 15.19
CA PRO A 152 -4.10 -16.24 16.47
C PRO A 152 -2.99 -15.50 17.25
N PRO A 153 -3.31 -14.36 17.88
CA PRO A 153 -2.28 -13.62 18.63
C PRO A 153 -1.90 -14.35 19.91
N THR A 154 -0.60 -14.46 20.19
CA THR A 154 -0.14 -14.92 21.51
C THR A 154 -0.39 -13.84 22.58
N PRO A 155 -0.57 -14.20 23.89
CA PRO A 155 -0.75 -13.20 24.94
C PRO A 155 0.37 -12.15 24.98
N TRP A 156 1.61 -12.57 24.75
CA TRP A 156 2.76 -11.68 24.67
C TRP A 156 2.67 -10.71 23.48
N TYR A 157 2.22 -11.20 22.31
CA TYR A 157 2.06 -10.37 21.13
C TYR A 157 0.94 -9.33 21.30
N VAL A 158 -0.17 -9.70 21.99
CA VAL A 158 -1.25 -8.77 22.34
C VAL A 158 -0.74 -7.62 23.23
N LEU A 159 0.13 -7.92 24.21
CA LEU A 159 0.74 -6.88 25.04
C LEU A 159 1.59 -5.93 24.20
N ARG A 160 2.44 -6.45 23.31
CA ARG A 160 3.25 -5.64 22.38
C ARG A 160 2.39 -4.79 21.45
N MET A 161 1.27 -5.31 20.94
CA MET A 161 0.33 -4.56 20.11
C MET A 161 -0.27 -3.36 20.88
N ARG A 162 -0.68 -3.56 22.15
CA ARG A 162 -1.20 -2.47 23.00
C ARG A 162 -0.15 -1.37 23.21
N LEU A 163 1.08 -1.74 23.49
CA LEU A 163 2.19 -0.78 23.66
C LEU A 163 2.48 -0.02 22.35
N ALA A 164 2.48 -0.71 21.22
CA ALA A 164 2.68 -0.09 19.92
C ALA A 164 1.54 0.86 19.55
N ALA A 165 0.28 0.50 19.84
CA ALA A 165 -0.88 1.36 19.61
C ALA A 165 -0.84 2.66 20.43
N VAL A 166 -0.36 2.60 21.68
CA VAL A 166 -0.16 3.81 22.50
C VAL A 166 0.89 4.73 21.88
N ARG A 167 2.00 4.17 21.38
CA ARG A 167 3.09 4.95 20.74
C ARG A 167 2.69 5.53 19.37
N ALA A 168 1.78 4.88 18.66
CA ALA A 168 1.30 5.33 17.35
C ALA A 168 0.25 6.45 17.43
N ARG A 169 -0.26 6.79 18.63
CA ARG A 169 -1.21 7.89 18.79
C ARG A 169 -0.48 9.22 18.60
N PRO A 170 -1.05 10.17 17.83
CA PRO A 170 -0.45 11.49 17.65
C PRO A 170 -0.30 12.17 19.02
N THR A 171 0.85 12.78 19.23
CA THR A 171 1.11 13.57 20.45
C THR A 171 0.18 14.78 20.50
N ARG A 172 -0.02 15.36 21.68
CA ARG A 172 -0.87 16.55 21.87
C ARG A 172 -0.36 17.76 21.07
N ALA A 173 0.94 17.76 20.74
CA ALA A 173 1.59 18.80 19.92
C ALA A 173 1.12 18.75 18.46
N ASP A 174 0.95 17.56 17.88
CA ASP A 174 0.52 17.37 16.48
C ASP A 174 -0.95 17.76 16.24
N ARG A 175 -1.73 18.02 17.30
CA ARG A 175 -3.15 18.39 17.25
C ARG A 175 -3.40 19.90 17.24
N ASN A 176 -2.36 20.71 17.40
CA ASN A 176 -2.46 22.17 17.56
C ASN A 176 -1.87 22.95 16.37
N GLU A 177 -1.58 22.33 15.23
CA GLU A 177 -1.32 23.10 14.00
C GLU A 177 -2.65 23.58 13.42
N PRO A 178 -2.87 24.91 13.33
CA PRO A 178 -4.05 25.45 12.68
C PRO A 178 -3.95 25.27 11.17
N SER A 179 -5.08 24.89 10.58
CA SER A 179 -5.31 24.77 9.12
C SER A 179 -5.16 26.10 8.42
#